data_9ed9068079d2fce0ff9a57af051d0080
#
_entry.id   9ed9068079d2fce0ff9a57af051d0080
#
_cell.length_a   1.000
_cell.length_b   1.000
_cell.length_c   1.000
_cell.angle_alpha   90.00
_cell.angle_beta   90.00
_cell.angle_gamma   90.00
#
_symmetry.space_group_name_H-M   'P 1'
#
loop_
_entity.id
_entity.type
_entity.pdbx_description
1 polymer ?
#
loop_
_entity_poly.entity_id
_entity_poly.type
_entity_poly.pdbx_seq_one_letter_code
_entity_poly.pdbx_strand_id
1 'polypeptide(L)'
;NKTFKFDPGRMEKAWYKNCYAVGLSQSFVEPLEATAMGSVIQQMFAFVHYFPSYSVDECNEVVNNIFDNIFDYVQAHYLTKRDDVLFWRDIKNCLRLTPSLEKTLDTWKKRFPLSGDIDCKWGMFTEVNYIQILYGLKWFDTQSVAKEYMHLSHLPIVKWEDTYSNVVHMSHKNFIQEVVKT
;
A
#
# COMPACT_ATOMS: atom_id res chain seq x y z
N ASN A 1 -20.00 -2.30 -26.17
CA ASN A 1 -19.10 -1.86 -25.08
C ASN A 1 -19.64 -0.55 -24.54
N LYS A 2 -19.89 -0.48 -23.23
CA LYS A 2 -20.24 0.78 -22.54
C LYS A 2 -18.98 1.35 -21.91
N THR A 3 -18.67 2.60 -22.18
CA THR A 3 -17.57 3.32 -21.52
C THR A 3 -18.15 4.15 -20.39
N PHE A 4 -17.62 3.97 -19.19
CA PHE A 4 -17.98 4.77 -18.02
C PHE A 4 -16.83 5.74 -17.74
N LYS A 5 -17.17 7.01 -17.52
CA LYS A 5 -16.24 8.02 -17.03
C LYS A 5 -16.57 8.27 -15.56
N PHE A 6 -15.57 8.29 -14.72
CA PHE A 6 -15.71 8.64 -13.30
C PHE A 6 -14.40 9.27 -12.82
N ASP A 7 -14.48 10.07 -11.79
CA ASP A 7 -13.32 10.66 -11.14
C ASP A 7 -12.94 9.79 -9.94
N PRO A 8 -11.64 9.43 -9.78
CA PRO A 8 -11.18 8.74 -8.59
C PRO A 8 -11.35 9.63 -7.34
N GLY A 9 -11.59 9.00 -6.20
CA GLY A 9 -11.79 9.72 -4.97
C GLY A 9 -12.43 8.88 -3.88
N ARG A 10 -12.87 9.56 -2.81
CA ARG A 10 -13.58 8.92 -1.69
C ARG A 10 -14.77 9.73 -1.25
N MET A 11 -15.72 9.05 -0.59
CA MET A 11 -16.76 9.72 0.19
C MET A 11 -16.12 10.32 1.45
N GLU A 12 -16.59 11.51 1.86
CA GLU A 12 -16.14 12.16 3.10
C GLU A 12 -16.43 11.29 4.33
N LYS A 13 -17.58 10.62 4.35
CA LYS A 13 -18.00 9.71 5.41
C LYS A 13 -18.39 8.36 4.81
N ALA A 14 -17.70 7.31 5.26
CA ALA A 14 -18.08 5.94 4.93
C ALA A 14 -19.34 5.51 5.71
N TRP A 15 -19.42 5.91 6.98
CA TRP A 15 -20.55 5.63 7.84
C TRP A 15 -21.40 6.89 8.09
N TYR A 16 -22.59 6.89 7.57
CA TYR A 16 -23.55 7.97 7.73
C TYR A 16 -24.92 7.43 8.12
N LYS A 17 -25.46 7.82 9.27
CA LYS A 17 -26.72 7.30 9.82
C LYS A 17 -26.68 5.76 9.91
N ASN A 18 -27.62 5.10 9.23
CA ASN A 18 -27.75 3.65 9.18
C ASN A 18 -27.10 3.01 7.93
N CYS A 19 -26.32 3.76 7.18
CA CYS A 19 -25.65 3.27 5.98
C CYS A 19 -24.14 3.29 6.17
N TYR A 20 -23.47 2.22 5.72
CA TYR A 20 -22.02 2.11 5.66
C TYR A 20 -21.60 1.75 4.24
N ALA A 21 -20.87 2.64 3.59
CA ALA A 21 -20.33 2.45 2.25
C ALA A 21 -19.01 1.66 2.32
N VAL A 22 -18.86 0.66 1.45
CA VAL A 22 -17.70 -0.24 1.42
C VAL A 22 -17.18 -0.42 0.00
N GLY A 23 -15.87 -0.57 -0.15
CA GLY A 23 -15.22 -0.80 -1.44
C GLY A 23 -15.45 0.37 -2.41
N LEU A 24 -15.79 0.07 -3.65
CA LEU A 24 -15.96 1.08 -4.71
C LEU A 24 -17.07 2.10 -4.41
N SER A 25 -18.03 1.78 -3.55
CA SER A 25 -19.07 2.73 -3.13
C SER A 25 -18.54 3.78 -2.14
N GLN A 26 -17.42 3.49 -1.48
CA GLN A 26 -16.78 4.41 -0.54
C GLN A 26 -15.60 5.13 -1.18
N SER A 27 -14.71 4.42 -1.88
CA SER A 27 -13.51 5.00 -2.44
C SER A 27 -12.96 4.21 -3.62
N PHE A 28 -12.31 4.92 -4.52
CA PHE A 28 -11.55 4.35 -5.62
C PHE A 28 -10.37 5.25 -5.97
N VAL A 29 -9.19 4.67 -6.09
CA VAL A 29 -8.00 5.37 -6.61
C VAL A 29 -7.74 4.90 -8.03
N GLU A 30 -7.22 3.69 -8.18
CA GLU A 30 -6.98 3.01 -9.45
C GLU A 30 -6.80 1.50 -9.18
N PRO A 31 -6.86 0.63 -10.22
CA PRO A 31 -6.78 -0.82 -10.03
C PRO A 31 -5.34 -1.34 -9.81
N LEU A 32 -4.48 -0.55 -9.20
CA LEU A 32 -3.12 -0.93 -8.85
C LEU A 32 -3.11 -1.70 -7.52
N GLU A 33 -2.29 -2.75 -7.40
CA GLU A 33 -2.06 -3.53 -6.17
C GLU A 33 -3.33 -4.18 -5.57
N ALA A 34 -4.38 -4.37 -6.37
CA ALA A 34 -5.67 -4.92 -5.90
C ALA A 34 -6.25 -4.19 -4.67
N THR A 35 -5.94 -2.90 -4.51
CA THR A 35 -6.31 -2.08 -3.34
C THR A 35 -7.79 -2.06 -3.07
N ALA A 36 -8.63 -2.15 -4.12
CA ALA A 36 -10.08 -2.18 -3.96
C ALA A 36 -10.57 -3.37 -3.12
N MET A 37 -9.96 -4.55 -3.30
CA MET A 37 -10.32 -5.75 -2.51
C MET A 37 -9.78 -5.66 -1.08
N GLY A 38 -8.52 -5.25 -0.94
CA GLY A 38 -7.89 -5.10 0.37
C GLY A 38 -8.59 -4.03 1.22
N SER A 39 -9.00 -2.91 0.63
CA SER A 39 -9.71 -1.85 1.34
C SER A 39 -11.06 -2.30 1.88
N VAL A 40 -11.79 -3.17 1.16
CA VAL A 40 -13.04 -3.76 1.68
C VAL A 40 -12.80 -4.50 2.98
N ILE A 41 -11.76 -5.33 3.03
CA ILE A 41 -11.43 -6.12 4.22
C ILE A 41 -11.11 -5.20 5.40
N GLN A 42 -10.26 -4.20 5.19
CA GLN A 42 -9.88 -3.24 6.24
C GLN A 42 -11.07 -2.40 6.71
N GLN A 43 -11.91 -1.94 5.79
CA GLN A 43 -13.13 -1.20 6.10
C GLN A 43 -14.10 -2.04 6.93
N MET A 44 -14.25 -3.33 6.62
CA MET A 44 -15.11 -4.23 7.39
C MET A 44 -14.55 -4.49 8.78
N PHE A 45 -13.23 -4.65 8.95
CA PHE A 45 -12.62 -4.75 10.26
C PHE A 45 -12.84 -3.48 11.08
N ALA A 46 -12.65 -2.30 10.50
CA ALA A 46 -12.93 -1.03 11.15
C ALA A 46 -14.40 -0.95 11.58
N PHE A 47 -15.33 -1.28 10.69
CA PHE A 47 -16.76 -1.29 11.02
C PHE A 47 -17.07 -2.21 12.19
N VAL A 48 -16.65 -3.48 12.14
CA VAL A 48 -16.92 -4.45 13.22
C VAL A 48 -16.32 -3.98 14.55
N HIS A 49 -15.15 -3.32 14.52
CA HIS A 49 -14.51 -2.79 15.72
C HIS A 49 -15.29 -1.64 16.36
N TYR A 50 -15.80 -0.72 15.56
CA TYR A 50 -16.45 0.52 16.07
C TYR A 50 -17.97 0.41 16.20
N PHE A 51 -18.60 -0.57 15.55
CA PHE A 51 -20.05 -0.73 15.56
C PHE A 51 -20.64 -0.96 16.97
N PRO A 52 -20.06 -1.81 17.85
CA PRO A 52 -20.62 -2.06 19.17
C PRO A 52 -20.73 -0.82 20.06
N SER A 53 -19.78 0.11 19.93
CA SER A 53 -19.78 1.39 20.68
C SER A 53 -20.47 2.53 19.93
N TYR A 54 -20.91 2.29 18.70
CA TYR A 54 -21.48 3.29 17.79
C TYR A 54 -20.56 4.49 17.56
N SER A 55 -19.24 4.24 17.55
CA SER A 55 -18.19 5.28 17.35
C SER A 55 -18.04 5.65 15.87
N VAL A 56 -19.05 6.36 15.36
CA VAL A 56 -19.18 6.69 13.93
C VAL A 56 -18.05 7.57 13.42
N ASP A 57 -17.67 8.58 14.18
CA ASP A 57 -16.65 9.56 13.75
C ASP A 57 -15.26 8.92 13.75
N GLU A 58 -14.90 8.12 14.76
CA GLU A 58 -13.64 7.37 14.81
C GLU A 58 -13.55 6.33 13.69
N CYS A 59 -14.66 5.66 13.39
CA CYS A 59 -14.72 4.73 12.26
C CYS A 59 -14.47 5.45 10.93
N ASN A 60 -15.09 6.60 10.71
CA ASN A 60 -14.88 7.41 9.51
C ASN A 60 -13.45 7.91 9.40
N GLU A 61 -12.84 8.35 10.49
CA GLU A 61 -11.44 8.76 10.52
C GLU A 61 -10.51 7.62 10.11
N VAL A 62 -10.71 6.43 10.69
CA VAL A 62 -9.92 5.24 10.34
C VAL A 62 -10.08 4.87 8.87
N VAL A 63 -11.30 4.88 8.33
CA VAL A 63 -11.54 4.58 6.91
C VAL A 63 -10.87 5.61 6.00
N ASN A 64 -10.88 6.89 6.38
CA ASN A 64 -10.17 7.93 5.65
C ASN A 64 -8.66 7.71 5.68
N ASN A 65 -8.09 7.33 6.83
CA ASN A 65 -6.67 7.04 6.97
C ASN A 65 -6.25 5.81 6.14
N ILE A 66 -7.10 4.77 6.04
CA ILE A 66 -6.88 3.64 5.13
C ILE A 66 -6.78 4.11 3.68
N PHE A 67 -7.70 4.98 3.25
CA PHE A 67 -7.66 5.53 1.89
C PHE A 67 -6.40 6.37 1.66
N ASP A 68 -6.01 7.24 2.61
CA ASP A 68 -4.82 8.08 2.48
C ASP A 68 -3.55 7.21 2.40
N ASN A 69 -3.45 6.13 3.17
CA ASN A 69 -2.36 5.16 3.09
C ASN A 69 -2.29 4.48 1.70
N ILE A 70 -3.43 4.09 1.14
CA ILE A 70 -3.51 3.53 -0.22
C ILE A 70 -3.09 4.57 -1.25
N PHE A 71 -3.60 5.79 -1.14
CA PHE A 71 -3.35 6.85 -2.09
C PHE A 71 -1.87 7.25 -2.13
N ASP A 72 -1.24 7.40 -0.97
CA ASP A 72 0.19 7.68 -0.84
C ASP A 72 1.03 6.55 -1.48
N TYR A 73 0.67 5.30 -1.23
CA TYR A 73 1.38 4.16 -1.80
C TYR A 73 1.25 4.09 -3.33
N VAL A 74 0.04 4.33 -3.85
CA VAL A 74 -0.20 4.40 -5.29
C VAL A 74 0.62 5.53 -5.91
N GLN A 75 0.66 6.73 -5.31
CA GLN A 75 1.51 7.83 -5.78
C GLN A 75 2.99 7.47 -5.80
N ALA A 76 3.47 6.70 -4.81
CA ALA A 76 4.87 6.28 -4.76
C ALA A 76 5.29 5.43 -5.96
N HIS A 77 4.40 4.67 -6.59
CA HIS A 77 4.68 3.93 -7.83
C HIS A 77 5.04 4.83 -9.00
N TYR A 78 4.57 6.07 -9.00
CA TYR A 78 4.83 7.04 -10.05
C TYR A 78 6.12 7.85 -9.86
N LEU A 79 6.91 7.59 -8.81
CA LEU A 79 8.22 8.19 -8.56
C LEU A 79 9.31 7.62 -9.49
N THR A 80 8.97 7.41 -10.74
CA THR A 80 9.86 6.84 -11.73
C THR A 80 10.73 7.90 -12.40
N LYS A 81 11.92 7.48 -12.84
CA LYS A 81 12.81 8.29 -13.68
C LYS A 81 12.55 8.13 -15.18
N ARG A 82 11.54 7.30 -15.53
CA ARG A 82 11.20 7.06 -16.94
C ARG A 82 10.70 8.33 -17.63
N ASP A 83 11.09 8.48 -18.90
CA ASP A 83 10.68 9.58 -19.79
C ASP A 83 10.59 9.09 -21.26
N ASP A 84 10.61 7.78 -21.46
CA ASP A 84 10.64 7.11 -22.76
C ASP A 84 9.33 7.31 -23.57
N VAL A 85 8.20 7.51 -22.91
CA VAL A 85 6.92 7.76 -23.56
C VAL A 85 6.23 8.98 -22.97
N LEU A 86 5.26 9.56 -23.72
CA LEU A 86 4.53 10.77 -23.33
C LEU A 86 3.88 10.62 -21.95
N PHE A 87 3.26 9.48 -21.67
CA PHE A 87 2.61 9.21 -20.40
C PHE A 87 3.55 9.45 -19.20
N TRP A 88 4.79 8.92 -19.21
CA TRP A 88 5.73 9.10 -18.12
C TRP A 88 6.22 10.54 -17.99
N ARG A 89 6.37 11.25 -19.11
CA ARG A 89 6.70 12.67 -19.11
C ARG A 89 5.59 13.51 -18.49
N ASP A 90 4.35 13.22 -18.83
CA ASP A 90 3.19 13.93 -18.28
C ASP A 90 3.04 13.65 -16.78
N ILE A 91 3.17 12.41 -16.34
CA ILE A 91 3.18 12.06 -14.92
C ILE A 91 4.27 12.85 -14.17
N LYS A 92 5.50 12.85 -14.66
CA LYS A 92 6.61 13.57 -14.05
C LYS A 92 6.36 15.08 -13.87
N ASN A 93 5.63 15.67 -14.80
CA ASN A 93 5.31 17.10 -14.77
C ASN A 93 4.06 17.43 -13.93
N CYS A 94 3.11 16.50 -13.86
CA CYS A 94 1.80 16.73 -13.27
C CYS A 94 1.63 16.11 -11.88
N LEU A 95 2.45 15.11 -11.51
CA LEU A 95 2.36 14.45 -10.20
C LEU A 95 2.52 15.47 -9.07
N ARG A 96 1.53 15.48 -8.19
CA ARG A 96 1.55 16.28 -6.96
C ARG A 96 1.41 15.30 -5.81
N LEU A 97 2.45 15.18 -5.04
CA LEU A 97 2.47 14.29 -3.88
C LEU A 97 1.61 14.90 -2.76
N THR A 98 1.07 14.03 -1.94
CA THR A 98 0.43 14.47 -0.70
C THR A 98 1.48 15.03 0.26
N PRO A 99 1.13 15.96 1.14
CA PRO A 99 2.05 16.45 2.18
C PRO A 99 2.59 15.32 3.08
N SER A 100 1.78 14.29 3.33
CA SER A 100 2.17 13.10 4.08
C SER A 100 3.29 12.35 3.38
N LEU A 101 3.10 12.01 2.11
CA LEU A 101 4.10 11.30 1.33
C LEU A 101 5.37 12.11 1.14
N GLU A 102 5.26 13.41 0.86
CA GLU A 102 6.43 14.31 0.76
C GLU A 102 7.28 14.28 2.03
N LYS A 103 6.65 14.44 3.20
CA LYS A 103 7.31 14.38 4.50
C LYS A 103 8.00 13.04 4.74
N THR A 104 7.34 11.95 4.40
CA THR A 104 7.86 10.59 4.53
C THR A 104 9.09 10.39 3.64
N LEU A 105 8.99 10.78 2.37
CA LEU A 105 10.10 10.69 1.41
C LEU A 105 11.28 11.57 1.80
N ASP A 106 11.05 12.77 2.34
CA ASP A 106 12.13 13.64 2.84
C ASP A 106 12.85 13.04 4.05
N THR A 107 12.14 12.31 4.88
CA THR A 107 12.75 11.53 5.97
C THR A 107 13.61 10.41 5.40
N TRP A 108 13.13 9.67 4.42
CA TRP A 108 13.83 8.54 3.81
C TRP A 108 14.96 8.94 2.84
N LYS A 109 15.07 10.20 2.47
CA LYS A 109 16.30 10.75 1.86
C LYS A 109 17.46 10.83 2.83
N LYS A 110 17.18 10.95 4.14
CA LYS A 110 18.18 11.14 5.20
C LYS A 110 18.59 9.84 5.87
N ARG A 111 17.69 8.86 5.90
CA ARG A 111 17.90 7.55 6.47
C ARG A 111 17.01 6.50 5.79
N PHE A 112 17.32 5.23 5.98
CA PHE A 112 16.49 4.14 5.50
C PHE A 112 15.13 4.10 6.23
N PRO A 113 14.06 3.61 5.59
CA PRO A 113 12.77 3.43 6.24
C PRO A 113 12.87 2.52 7.47
N LEU A 114 12.23 2.90 8.55
CA LEU A 114 12.15 2.15 9.80
C LEU A 114 10.70 1.78 10.09
N SER A 115 10.52 0.68 10.82
CA SER A 115 9.18 0.28 11.27
C SER A 115 8.53 1.37 12.10
N GLY A 116 7.29 1.73 11.75
CA GLY A 116 6.53 2.80 12.38
C GLY A 116 6.66 4.17 11.71
N ASP A 117 7.40 4.28 10.61
CA ASP A 117 7.43 5.51 9.82
C ASP A 117 6.09 5.79 9.13
N ILE A 118 5.34 4.75 8.83
CA ILE A 118 3.97 4.82 8.31
C ILE A 118 3.02 4.63 9.48
N ASP A 119 2.49 5.73 9.99
CA ASP A 119 1.53 5.72 11.10
C ASP A 119 0.11 5.53 10.56
N CYS A 120 -0.26 4.29 10.27
CA CYS A 120 -1.61 3.94 9.90
C CYS A 120 -2.01 2.58 10.51
N LYS A 121 -2.70 2.62 11.66
CA LYS A 121 -3.09 1.44 12.44
C LYS A 121 -3.80 0.35 11.61
N TRP A 122 -4.60 0.77 10.63
CA TRP A 122 -5.39 -0.10 9.77
C TRP A 122 -4.92 -0.07 8.31
N GLY A 123 -3.74 0.55 8.06
CA GLY A 123 -3.18 0.69 6.72
C GLY A 123 -2.89 -0.64 6.07
N MET A 124 -3.01 -0.65 4.75
CA MET A 124 -2.65 -1.80 3.92
C MET A 124 -1.16 -1.87 3.64
N PHE A 125 -0.51 -0.70 3.57
CA PHE A 125 0.87 -0.56 3.15
C PHE A 125 1.73 -0.01 4.27
N THR A 126 2.83 -0.71 4.51
CA THR A 126 3.84 -0.36 5.51
C THR A 126 5.15 0.01 4.83
N GLU A 127 6.15 0.38 5.60
CA GLU A 127 7.50 0.70 5.11
C GLU A 127 8.08 -0.39 4.21
N VAL A 128 7.79 -1.66 4.51
CA VAL A 128 8.28 -2.81 3.73
C VAL A 128 7.79 -2.74 2.28
N ASN A 129 6.53 -2.38 2.09
CA ASN A 129 5.95 -2.23 0.76
C ASN A 129 6.63 -1.08 0.00
N TYR A 130 6.83 0.07 0.66
CA TYR A 130 7.52 1.21 0.07
C TYR A 130 8.98 0.89 -0.28
N ILE A 131 9.71 0.17 0.58
CA ILE A 131 11.08 -0.25 0.30
C ILE A 131 11.14 -1.04 -1.01
N GLN A 132 10.20 -1.98 -1.21
CA GLN A 132 10.17 -2.82 -2.41
C GLN A 132 10.02 -2.00 -3.69
N ILE A 133 9.03 -1.08 -3.75
CA ILE A 133 8.82 -0.27 -4.95
C ILE A 133 9.92 0.77 -5.15
N LEU A 134 10.33 1.47 -4.09
CA LEU A 134 11.36 2.51 -4.17
C LEU A 134 12.72 1.94 -4.53
N TYR A 135 13.05 0.73 -4.06
CA TYR A 135 14.24 0.00 -4.49
C TYR A 135 14.18 -0.34 -5.98
N GLY A 136 13.06 -0.89 -6.45
CA GLY A 136 12.84 -1.19 -7.86
C GLY A 136 12.90 0.05 -8.77
N LEU A 137 12.43 1.19 -8.28
CA LEU A 137 12.48 2.49 -8.97
C LEU A 137 13.87 3.15 -8.91
N LYS A 138 14.86 2.54 -8.24
CA LYS A 138 16.18 3.10 -7.99
C LYS A 138 16.13 4.49 -7.33
N TRP A 139 15.20 4.64 -6.40
CA TRP A 139 14.99 5.90 -5.68
C TRP A 139 16.06 6.11 -4.60
N PHE A 140 16.45 5.05 -3.88
CA PHE A 140 17.53 5.09 -2.92
C PHE A 140 18.89 5.20 -3.63
N ASP A 141 19.78 6.02 -3.10
CA ASP A 141 21.15 6.02 -3.57
C ASP A 141 21.95 4.83 -3.02
N THR A 142 22.91 4.35 -3.82
CA THR A 142 23.71 3.16 -3.48
C THR A 142 24.55 3.34 -2.22
N GLN A 143 24.99 4.57 -1.93
CA GLN A 143 25.83 4.83 -0.75
C GLN A 143 25.01 4.77 0.53
N SER A 144 23.78 5.31 0.52
CA SER A 144 22.87 5.22 1.66
C SER A 144 22.50 3.79 1.96
N VAL A 145 22.18 2.98 0.95
CA VAL A 145 21.90 1.54 1.10
C VAL A 145 23.13 0.80 1.64
N ALA A 146 24.32 1.09 1.13
CA ALA A 146 25.56 0.46 1.60
C ALA A 146 25.88 0.77 3.06
N LYS A 147 25.67 2.01 3.51
CA LYS A 147 25.83 2.40 4.92
C LYS A 147 24.89 1.62 5.83
N GLU A 148 23.62 1.54 5.50
CA GLU A 148 22.64 0.77 6.28
C GLU A 148 22.98 -0.72 6.30
N TYR A 149 23.41 -1.29 5.17
CA TYR A 149 23.86 -2.68 5.11
C TYR A 149 25.06 -2.92 6.02
N MET A 150 26.01 -1.99 6.09
CA MET A 150 27.16 -2.10 7.00
C MET A 150 26.75 -2.07 8.48
N HIS A 151 25.75 -1.26 8.83
CA HIS A 151 25.19 -1.25 10.19
C HIS A 151 24.46 -2.54 10.54
N LEU A 152 23.85 -3.21 9.57
CA LEU A 152 23.11 -4.45 9.74
C LEU A 152 23.96 -5.71 9.52
N SER A 153 25.21 -5.56 9.07
CA SER A 153 26.08 -6.70 8.71
C SER A 153 26.43 -7.64 9.86
N HIS A 154 26.24 -7.21 11.10
CA HIS A 154 26.38 -8.06 12.30
C HIS A 154 25.14 -8.91 12.62
N LEU A 155 24.01 -8.64 11.97
CA LEU A 155 22.81 -9.43 12.15
C LEU A 155 22.93 -10.73 11.32
N PRO A 156 22.46 -11.87 11.84
CA PRO A 156 22.44 -13.09 11.07
C PRO A 156 21.53 -12.90 9.85
N ILE A 157 22.12 -12.91 8.67
CA ILE A 157 21.36 -12.92 7.42
C ILE A 157 20.72 -14.28 7.28
N VAL A 158 19.40 -14.34 7.45
CA VAL A 158 18.64 -15.53 7.08
C VAL A 158 18.73 -15.64 5.57
N LYS A 159 19.48 -16.61 5.08
CA LYS A 159 19.52 -16.87 3.64
C LYS A 159 18.15 -17.37 3.23
N TRP A 160 17.52 -16.70 2.28
CA TRP A 160 16.22 -17.09 1.73
C TRP A 160 16.25 -18.56 1.26
N GLU A 161 17.37 -19.02 0.74
CA GLU A 161 17.62 -20.41 0.33
C GLU A 161 17.40 -21.40 1.49
N ASP A 162 17.84 -21.08 2.70
CA ASP A 162 17.67 -21.93 3.87
C ASP A 162 16.21 -21.94 4.37
N THR A 163 15.48 -20.84 4.16
CA THR A 163 14.07 -20.72 4.55
C THR A 163 13.15 -21.49 3.58
N TYR A 164 13.49 -21.52 2.30
CA TYR A 164 12.67 -22.16 1.27
C TYR A 164 13.15 -23.56 0.86
N SER A 165 14.29 -24.03 1.35
CA SER A 165 14.80 -25.36 1.04
C SER A 165 13.85 -26.50 1.41
N ASN A 166 12.99 -26.28 2.40
CA ASN A 166 11.99 -27.25 2.89
C ASN A 166 10.57 -26.98 2.37
N VAL A 167 10.38 -26.00 1.49
CA VAL A 167 9.05 -25.72 0.92
C VAL A 167 8.78 -26.75 -0.17
N VAL A 168 7.75 -27.56 0.03
CA VAL A 168 7.26 -28.49 -0.98
C VAL A 168 6.63 -27.67 -2.11
N HIS A 169 7.27 -27.63 -3.27
CA HIS A 169 6.74 -26.99 -4.45
C HIS A 169 5.62 -27.84 -5.03
N MET A 170 4.40 -27.31 -4.95
CA MET A 170 3.22 -27.91 -5.56
C MET A 170 2.79 -27.07 -6.77
N SER A 171 2.45 -27.73 -7.87
CA SER A 171 1.88 -27.00 -9.02
C SER A 171 0.53 -26.37 -8.61
N HIS A 172 0.20 -25.24 -9.20
CA HIS A 172 -1.10 -24.57 -8.96
C HIS A 172 -2.29 -25.52 -9.18
N LYS A 173 -2.21 -26.36 -10.21
CA LYS A 173 -3.22 -27.38 -10.52
C LYS A 173 -3.40 -28.37 -9.36
N ASN A 174 -2.30 -28.88 -8.79
CA ASN A 174 -2.36 -29.83 -7.68
C ASN A 174 -2.87 -29.16 -6.41
N PHE A 175 -2.45 -27.91 -6.15
CA PHE A 175 -2.94 -27.13 -5.03
C PHE A 175 -4.48 -26.98 -5.08
N ILE A 176 -5.02 -26.55 -6.21
CA ILE A 176 -6.48 -26.41 -6.39
C ILE A 176 -7.19 -27.75 -6.21
N GLN A 177 -6.62 -28.87 -6.70
CA GLN A 177 -7.23 -30.19 -6.55
C GLN A 177 -7.26 -30.66 -5.09
N GLU A 178 -6.30 -30.26 -4.27
CA GLU A 178 -6.31 -30.59 -2.83
C GLU A 178 -7.32 -29.73 -2.05
N VAL A 179 -7.38 -28.43 -2.35
CA VAL A 179 -8.30 -27.49 -1.67
C VAL A 179 -9.78 -27.80 -2.00
N VAL A 180 -10.08 -28.24 -3.21
CA VAL A 180 -11.46 -28.56 -3.63
C VAL A 180 -11.93 -29.93 -3.13
N LYS A 181 -11.03 -30.79 -2.64
CA LYS A 181 -11.39 -32.10 -2.07
C LYS A 181 -11.80 -32.02 -0.59
N THR A 182 -11.65 -30.86 0.06
CA THR A 182 -12.10 -30.58 1.42
C THR A 182 -13.44 -29.90 1.40
#